data_9b221d9bb5fc6459a09f330fdf12f87a
#
_entry.id   9b221d9bb5fc6459a09f330fdf12f87a
#
_cell.length_a   1.000
_cell.length_b   1.000
_cell.length_c   1.000
_cell.angle_alpha   90.00
_cell.angle_beta   90.00
_cell.angle_gamma   90.00
#
_symmetry.space_group_name_H-M   'P 1'
#
loop_
_entity.id
_entity.type
_entity.pdbx_description
1 polymer ?
#
loop_
_entity_poly.entity_id
_entity_poly.type
_entity_poly.pdbx_seq_one_letter_code
_entity_poly.pdbx_strand_id
1 'polypeptide(L)'
;SDSLLLSRGEADLWDSGTVRSDRSVGIAYEGQPLAARQLAWWRVTVRTARGGRKAVSPIALFGVGLTDTTAVAGRFIGLAGSGSTAVLLRRRFDADGAGRATLLHVNSLGYHEIWLNGRKVGDAVLAPALSQLDKRSLWVTYDLRPYLRQGANDLVIWLGQGWYKRGTFGRWQPEEPYTEPLVRAQVDRLGADGW
;
A
#
# COMPACT_ATOMS: atom_id res chain seq x y z
N SER A 1 -14.28 9.57 5.58
CA SER A 1 -14.73 8.84 6.78
C SER A 1 -13.85 9.16 7.97
N ASP A 2 -14.42 9.06 9.16
CA ASP A 2 -13.74 9.39 10.42
C ASP A 2 -13.85 8.19 11.38
N SER A 3 -12.74 7.83 12.02
CA SER A 3 -12.72 6.79 13.06
C SER A 3 -13.62 7.15 14.25
N LEU A 4 -13.82 8.45 14.51
CA LEU A 4 -14.71 8.93 15.56
C LEU A 4 -16.18 8.59 15.30
N LEU A 5 -16.64 8.66 14.06
CA LEU A 5 -18.01 8.26 13.71
C LEU A 5 -18.22 6.79 14.00
N LEU A 6 -17.30 5.93 13.59
CA LEU A 6 -17.37 4.50 13.87
C LEU A 6 -17.33 4.19 15.38
N SER A 7 -16.58 4.95 16.18
CA SER A 7 -16.56 4.77 17.62
C SER A 7 -17.92 5.05 18.27
N ARG A 8 -18.69 5.97 17.69
CA ARG A 8 -20.07 6.32 18.10
C ARG A 8 -21.13 5.37 17.54
N GLY A 9 -20.74 4.44 16.65
CA GLY A 9 -21.67 3.51 16.01
C GLY A 9 -22.25 4.03 14.70
N GLU A 10 -21.71 5.12 14.16
CA GLU A 10 -22.18 5.76 12.93
C GLU A 10 -21.26 5.38 11.78
N ALA A 11 -21.82 5.23 10.57
CA ALA A 11 -21.08 4.99 9.35
C ALA A 11 -21.55 5.99 8.27
N ASP A 12 -20.59 6.70 7.68
CA ASP A 12 -20.84 7.72 6.65
C ASP A 12 -20.72 7.17 5.22
N LEU A 13 -19.99 6.08 5.03
CA LEU A 13 -19.76 5.48 3.71
C LEU A 13 -20.68 4.29 3.43
N TRP A 14 -20.84 3.42 4.41
CA TRP A 14 -21.67 2.23 4.26
C TRP A 14 -21.97 1.57 5.61
N ASP A 15 -23.22 1.20 5.79
CA ASP A 15 -23.67 0.27 6.84
C ASP A 15 -24.49 -0.82 6.16
N SER A 16 -24.02 -2.05 6.22
CA SER A 16 -24.74 -3.20 5.65
C SER A 16 -26.02 -3.56 6.40
N GLY A 17 -26.25 -2.93 7.55
CA GLY A 17 -27.27 -3.41 8.47
C GLY A 17 -26.99 -4.83 8.95
N THR A 18 -28.04 -5.54 9.39
CA THR A 18 -27.92 -6.93 9.80
C THR A 18 -28.16 -7.88 8.63
N VAL A 19 -27.10 -8.52 8.16
CA VAL A 19 -27.17 -9.54 7.11
C VAL A 19 -27.07 -10.93 7.73
N ARG A 20 -28.04 -11.80 7.43
CA ARG A 20 -27.98 -13.22 7.82
C ARG A 20 -27.12 -13.97 6.82
N SER A 21 -25.94 -14.42 7.26
CA SER A 21 -25.00 -15.13 6.40
C SER A 21 -24.07 -15.98 7.23
N ASP A 22 -23.63 -17.10 6.68
CA ASP A 22 -22.53 -17.91 7.19
C ASP A 22 -21.19 -17.59 6.48
N ARG A 23 -21.19 -16.64 5.54
CA ARG A 23 -20.00 -16.23 4.80
C ARG A 23 -19.07 -15.41 5.69
N SER A 24 -17.81 -15.81 5.74
CA SER A 24 -16.73 -15.07 6.44
C SER A 24 -15.81 -14.30 5.49
N VAL A 25 -15.94 -14.53 4.18
CA VAL A 25 -15.13 -13.89 3.13
C VAL A 25 -16.00 -13.51 1.94
N GLY A 26 -15.50 -12.61 1.08
CA GLY A 26 -16.18 -12.23 -0.15
C GLY A 26 -17.46 -11.41 0.07
N ILE A 27 -17.53 -10.65 1.16
CA ILE A 27 -18.61 -9.68 1.38
C ILE A 27 -18.26 -8.43 0.58
N ALA A 28 -19.07 -8.16 -0.43
CA ALA A 28 -18.88 -7.00 -1.29
C ALA A 28 -19.22 -5.71 -0.54
N TYR A 29 -18.46 -4.68 -0.79
CA TYR A 29 -18.79 -3.32 -0.37
C TYR A 29 -19.84 -2.76 -1.34
N GLU A 30 -20.96 -2.30 -0.81
CA GLU A 30 -22.12 -1.77 -1.56
C GLU A 30 -22.43 -0.32 -1.19
N GLY A 31 -21.47 0.37 -0.58
CA GLY A 31 -21.63 1.77 -0.16
C GLY A 31 -21.28 2.77 -1.25
N GLN A 32 -21.02 3.99 -0.83
CA GLN A 32 -20.62 5.07 -1.72
C GLN A 32 -19.31 4.74 -2.44
N PRO A 33 -19.14 5.09 -3.73
CA PRO A 33 -17.89 4.88 -4.44
C PRO A 33 -16.70 5.49 -3.69
N LEU A 34 -15.65 4.71 -3.54
CA LEU A 34 -14.43 5.15 -2.88
C LEU A 34 -13.49 5.81 -3.91
N ALA A 35 -13.01 7.00 -3.59
CA ALA A 35 -12.08 7.72 -4.43
C ALA A 35 -10.65 7.16 -4.30
N ALA A 36 -9.83 7.32 -5.34
CA ALA A 36 -8.40 7.04 -5.27
C ALA A 36 -7.76 7.80 -4.09
N ARG A 37 -6.83 7.16 -3.40
CA ARG A 37 -6.11 7.71 -2.22
C ARG A 37 -7.00 7.92 -0.98
N GLN A 38 -8.27 7.64 -1.04
CA GLN A 38 -9.16 7.79 0.10
C GLN A 38 -8.78 6.83 1.22
N LEU A 39 -8.69 7.37 2.44
CA LEU A 39 -8.57 6.58 3.65
C LEU A 39 -9.96 6.27 4.20
N ALA A 40 -10.20 5.03 4.55
CA ALA A 40 -11.47 4.59 5.11
C ALA A 40 -11.25 3.70 6.34
N TRP A 41 -12.01 3.96 7.38
CA TRP A 41 -12.03 3.13 8.58
C TRP A 41 -13.23 2.19 8.52
N TRP A 42 -13.05 1.00 9.05
CA TRP A 42 -14.10 0.00 9.07
C TRP A 42 -14.06 -0.83 10.36
N ARG A 43 -15.17 -1.42 10.68
CA ARG A 43 -15.28 -2.46 11.71
C ARG A 43 -16.39 -3.43 11.35
N VAL A 44 -16.33 -4.63 11.90
CA VAL A 44 -17.34 -5.67 11.72
C VAL A 44 -18.01 -5.95 13.06
N THR A 45 -19.33 -6.07 13.03
CA THR A 45 -20.12 -6.58 14.15
C THR A 45 -20.72 -7.91 13.73
N VAL A 46 -20.47 -8.97 14.50
CA VAL A 46 -21.10 -10.27 14.29
C VAL A 46 -22.02 -10.61 15.45
N ARG A 47 -23.11 -11.31 15.15
CA ARG A 47 -24.02 -11.85 16.15
C ARG A 47 -24.24 -13.33 15.87
N THR A 48 -24.14 -14.17 16.88
CA THR A 48 -24.42 -15.58 16.71
C THR A 48 -25.93 -15.83 16.74
N ALA A 49 -26.40 -16.74 15.87
CA ALA A 49 -27.80 -17.13 15.81
C ALA A 49 -28.30 -17.77 17.12
N ARG A 50 -27.40 -18.51 17.81
CA ARG A 50 -27.68 -19.10 19.12
C ARG A 50 -27.15 -18.21 20.23
N GLY A 51 -28.03 -17.74 21.12
CA GLY A 51 -27.69 -17.01 22.34
C GLY A 51 -27.37 -15.50 22.13
N GLY A 52 -27.53 -14.93 20.93
CA GLY A 52 -27.45 -13.49 20.71
C GLY A 52 -26.10 -12.83 21.06
N ARG A 53 -25.01 -13.60 21.20
CA ARG A 53 -23.70 -13.06 21.53
C ARG A 53 -23.24 -12.11 20.43
N LYS A 54 -22.90 -10.89 20.81
CA LYS A 54 -22.36 -9.85 19.94
C LYS A 54 -20.85 -9.78 20.11
N ALA A 55 -20.11 -9.78 19.01
CA ALA A 55 -18.69 -9.46 18.98
C ALA A 55 -18.46 -8.34 17.99
N VAL A 56 -17.57 -7.41 18.34
CA VAL A 56 -17.23 -6.24 17.53
C VAL A 56 -15.72 -6.26 17.33
N SER A 57 -15.26 -6.12 16.09
CA SER A 57 -13.83 -6.02 15.81
C SER A 57 -13.27 -4.67 16.28
N PRO A 58 -11.95 -4.58 16.49
CA PRO A 58 -11.29 -3.27 16.52
C PRO A 58 -11.60 -2.47 15.25
N ILE A 59 -11.48 -1.13 15.33
CA ILE A 59 -11.53 -0.28 14.14
C ILE A 59 -10.23 -0.46 13.37
N ALA A 60 -10.34 -0.74 12.09
CA ALA A 60 -9.22 -0.89 11.19
C ALA A 60 -9.26 0.17 10.07
N LEU A 61 -8.10 0.47 9.51
CA LEU A 61 -7.90 1.44 8.44
C LEU A 61 -7.47 0.71 7.16
N PHE A 62 -8.00 1.15 6.03
CA PHE A 62 -7.42 0.84 4.73
C PHE A 62 -7.36 2.10 3.85
N GLY A 63 -6.47 2.09 2.88
CA GLY A 63 -6.37 3.11 1.86
C GLY A 63 -6.75 2.58 0.49
N VAL A 64 -7.50 3.37 -0.27
CA VAL A 64 -7.75 3.09 -1.67
C VAL A 64 -6.49 3.42 -2.46
N GLY A 65 -6.04 2.48 -3.29
CA GLY A 65 -4.87 2.66 -4.13
C GLY A 65 -5.09 3.69 -5.26
N LEU A 66 -4.10 3.79 -6.13
CA LEU A 66 -4.20 4.58 -7.34
C LEU A 66 -5.10 3.83 -8.34
N THR A 67 -6.30 4.31 -8.55
CA THR A 67 -7.25 3.73 -9.49
C THR A 67 -7.05 4.25 -10.92
N ASP A 68 -6.30 5.34 -11.07
CA ASP A 68 -5.94 5.93 -12.34
C ASP A 68 -4.42 5.97 -12.51
N THR A 69 -3.92 5.26 -13.51
CA THR A 69 -2.49 5.21 -13.83
C THR A 69 -1.97 6.53 -14.43
N THR A 70 -2.83 7.39 -14.94
CA THR A 70 -2.46 8.70 -15.47
C THR A 70 -2.09 9.68 -14.35
N ALA A 71 -2.59 9.44 -13.13
CA ALA A 71 -2.26 10.23 -11.94
C ALA A 71 -0.87 9.91 -11.36
N VAL A 72 -0.13 8.98 -11.96
CA VAL A 72 1.22 8.61 -11.52
C VAL A 72 2.26 9.38 -12.30
N ALA A 73 2.88 10.37 -11.67
CA ALA A 73 3.93 11.18 -12.27
C ALA A 73 5.31 10.47 -12.35
N GLY A 74 5.55 9.51 -11.47
CA GLY A 74 6.83 8.80 -11.38
C GLY A 74 7.09 7.85 -12.56
N ARG A 75 8.34 7.79 -13.01
CA ARG A 75 8.83 6.79 -13.97
C ARG A 75 9.52 5.65 -13.23
N PHE A 76 9.64 4.49 -13.88
CA PHE A 76 10.47 3.41 -13.38
C PHE A 76 11.95 3.81 -13.41
N ILE A 77 12.63 3.58 -12.30
CA ILE A 77 14.06 3.78 -12.14
C ILE A 77 14.70 2.51 -11.56
N GLY A 78 15.96 2.31 -11.83
CA GLY A 78 16.79 1.21 -11.34
C GLY A 78 18.26 1.54 -11.55
N LEU A 79 19.13 0.62 -11.24
CA LEU A 79 20.56 0.76 -11.46
C LEU A 79 21.02 -0.29 -12.49
N ALA A 80 21.41 0.17 -13.66
CA ALA A 80 21.95 -0.70 -14.69
C ALA A 80 23.26 -1.37 -14.22
N GLY A 81 23.41 -2.64 -14.52
CA GLY A 81 24.61 -3.40 -14.14
C GLY A 81 24.71 -3.73 -12.65
N SER A 82 23.64 -3.60 -11.87
CA SER A 82 23.65 -3.95 -10.44
C SER A 82 23.88 -5.44 -10.17
N GLY A 83 23.78 -6.27 -11.20
CA GLY A 83 24.03 -7.70 -11.09
C GLY A 83 23.07 -8.40 -10.13
N SER A 84 23.60 -9.07 -9.13
CA SER A 84 22.82 -9.72 -8.07
C SER A 84 22.66 -8.87 -6.80
N THR A 85 23.20 -7.66 -6.80
CA THR A 85 23.24 -6.79 -5.62
C THR A 85 21.92 -6.04 -5.46
N ALA A 86 21.42 -5.97 -4.24
CA ALA A 86 20.32 -5.11 -3.90
C ALA A 86 20.74 -3.63 -4.01
N VAL A 87 19.83 -2.78 -4.47
CA VAL A 87 20.09 -1.37 -4.74
C VAL A 87 19.39 -0.52 -3.68
N LEU A 88 20.09 0.47 -3.15
CA LEU A 88 19.53 1.51 -2.29
C LEU A 88 19.28 2.78 -3.10
N LEU A 89 18.04 3.13 -3.29
CA LEU A 89 17.61 4.36 -3.93
C LEU A 89 17.21 5.35 -2.85
N ARG A 90 17.81 6.54 -2.83
CA ARG A 90 17.58 7.55 -1.80
C ARG A 90 17.03 8.83 -2.40
N ARG A 91 16.03 9.40 -1.73
CA ARG A 91 15.50 10.73 -2.05
C ARG A 91 15.29 11.52 -0.77
N ARG A 92 15.80 12.75 -0.76
CA ARG A 92 15.49 13.74 0.27
C ARG A 92 14.34 14.63 -0.18
N PHE A 93 13.39 14.91 0.71
CA PHE A 93 12.27 15.82 0.48
C PHE A 93 11.88 16.53 1.77
N ASP A 94 11.28 17.71 1.65
CA ASP A 94 10.80 18.48 2.79
C ASP A 94 9.31 18.21 3.03
N ALA A 95 8.93 18.17 4.32
CA ALA A 95 7.54 18.05 4.75
C ALA A 95 7.24 19.03 5.89
N ASP A 96 6.01 19.57 5.91
CA ASP A 96 5.58 20.52 6.95
C ASP A 96 5.10 19.81 8.24
N GLY A 97 5.58 18.58 8.45
CA GLY A 97 5.20 17.74 9.60
C GLY A 97 4.04 16.77 9.31
N ALA A 98 3.64 16.02 10.35
CA ALA A 98 2.76 14.85 10.24
C ALA A 98 1.25 15.15 10.17
N GLY A 99 0.83 16.42 10.05
CA GLY A 99 -0.55 16.84 10.30
C GLY A 99 -1.60 16.34 9.30
N ARG A 100 -1.22 15.95 8.09
CA ARG A 100 -2.14 15.52 7.03
C ARG A 100 -1.78 14.14 6.49
N ALA A 101 -2.74 13.46 5.87
CA ALA A 101 -2.48 12.19 5.23
C ALA A 101 -1.34 12.34 4.21
N THR A 102 -0.31 11.51 4.37
CA THR A 102 0.83 11.45 3.46
C THR A 102 1.05 9.99 3.11
N LEU A 103 0.83 9.66 1.86
CA LEU A 103 0.89 8.30 1.36
C LEU A 103 2.08 8.14 0.41
N LEU A 104 2.80 7.05 0.55
CA LEU A 104 3.80 6.62 -0.42
C LEU A 104 3.23 5.45 -1.21
N HIS A 105 3.07 5.63 -2.49
CA HIS A 105 2.68 4.60 -3.43
C HIS A 105 3.93 4.05 -4.11
N VAL A 106 4.14 2.74 -4.02
CA VAL A 106 5.30 2.06 -4.60
C VAL A 106 4.86 0.95 -5.52
N ASN A 107 5.39 0.94 -6.72
CA ASN A 107 5.25 -0.15 -7.67
C ASN A 107 6.67 -0.62 -8.04
N SER A 108 7.03 -1.83 -7.67
CA SER A 108 8.33 -2.40 -7.97
C SER A 108 8.23 -3.67 -8.81
N LEU A 109 9.18 -3.79 -9.71
CA LEU A 109 9.51 -5.01 -10.43
C LEU A 109 10.73 -5.60 -9.72
N GLY A 110 10.46 -6.47 -8.76
CA GLY A 110 11.37 -6.94 -7.72
C GLY A 110 10.78 -6.70 -6.33
N TYR A 111 11.50 -7.06 -5.29
CA TYR A 111 11.07 -6.80 -3.92
C TYR A 111 11.59 -5.46 -3.41
N HIS A 112 10.82 -4.81 -2.56
CA HIS A 112 11.27 -3.57 -1.92
C HIS A 112 11.04 -3.58 -0.40
N GLU A 113 11.88 -2.84 0.29
CA GLU A 113 11.65 -2.35 1.64
C GLU A 113 11.74 -0.83 1.65
N ILE A 114 10.90 -0.20 2.44
CA ILE A 114 10.83 1.25 2.56
C ILE A 114 11.38 1.66 3.93
N TRP A 115 12.24 2.66 3.92
CA TRP A 115 12.80 3.26 5.11
C TRP A 115 12.62 4.77 5.05
N LEU A 116 12.12 5.37 6.11
CA LEU A 116 12.00 6.82 6.23
C LEU A 116 12.71 7.28 7.51
N ASN A 117 13.66 8.20 7.35
CA ASN A 117 14.44 8.73 8.46
C ASN A 117 15.14 7.63 9.31
N GLY A 118 15.62 6.56 8.66
CA GLY A 118 16.29 5.44 9.30
C GLY A 118 15.35 4.42 9.98
N ARG A 119 14.03 4.57 9.85
CA ARG A 119 13.03 3.63 10.38
C ARG A 119 12.36 2.88 9.23
N LYS A 120 12.23 1.56 9.35
CA LYS A 120 11.46 0.75 8.40
C LYS A 120 9.99 1.17 8.44
N VAL A 121 9.40 1.37 7.26
CA VAL A 121 7.99 1.72 7.10
C VAL A 121 7.18 0.45 6.91
N GLY A 122 6.25 0.20 7.82
CA GLY A 122 5.47 -1.02 7.84
C GLY A 122 6.27 -2.23 8.34
N ASP A 123 5.61 -3.38 8.35
CA ASP A 123 6.14 -4.67 8.82
C ASP A 123 6.20 -5.73 7.72
N ALA A 124 5.76 -5.36 6.50
CA ALA A 124 5.75 -6.28 5.37
C ALA A 124 7.16 -6.77 5.04
N VAL A 125 7.24 -8.06 4.71
CA VAL A 125 8.42 -8.71 4.15
C VAL A 125 8.08 -9.21 2.75
N LEU A 126 9.08 -9.21 1.85
CA LEU A 126 8.91 -9.66 0.47
C LEU A 126 7.78 -8.92 -0.29
N ALA A 127 7.66 -7.61 -0.07
CA ALA A 127 6.70 -6.77 -0.79
C ALA A 127 7.24 -6.36 -2.18
N PRO A 128 6.38 -6.27 -3.19
CA PRO A 128 4.97 -6.62 -3.23
C PRO A 128 4.76 -8.14 -3.31
N ALA A 129 3.51 -8.57 -3.13
CA ALA A 129 3.14 -9.95 -3.42
C ALA A 129 3.43 -10.31 -4.88
N LEU A 130 3.68 -11.59 -5.12
CA LEU A 130 3.94 -12.09 -6.48
C LEU A 130 2.73 -11.88 -7.39
N SER A 131 2.97 -11.41 -8.60
CA SER A 131 1.97 -11.26 -9.64
C SER A 131 2.51 -11.75 -11.00
N GLN A 132 1.67 -11.71 -12.03
CA GLN A 132 2.10 -11.97 -13.40
C GLN A 132 2.77 -10.70 -13.95
N LEU A 133 4.07 -10.55 -13.73
CA LEU A 133 4.81 -9.31 -13.97
C LEU A 133 4.87 -8.90 -15.46
N ASP A 134 4.63 -9.85 -16.37
CA ASP A 134 4.45 -9.61 -17.80
C ASP A 134 3.09 -8.96 -18.15
N LYS A 135 2.11 -9.04 -17.24
CA LYS A 135 0.76 -8.50 -17.45
C LYS A 135 0.39 -7.39 -16.47
N ARG A 136 0.89 -7.46 -15.25
CA ARG A 136 0.54 -6.51 -14.20
C ARG A 136 1.59 -6.49 -13.10
N SER A 137 1.79 -5.33 -12.52
CA SER A 137 2.55 -5.13 -11.28
C SER A 137 1.65 -4.53 -10.20
N LEU A 138 1.97 -4.81 -8.97
CA LEU A 138 1.15 -4.38 -7.82
C LEU A 138 1.67 -3.08 -7.24
N TRP A 139 0.74 -2.21 -6.88
CA TRP A 139 1.01 -1.05 -6.05
C TRP A 139 0.89 -1.42 -4.58
N VAL A 140 1.86 -0.98 -3.78
CA VAL A 140 1.78 -1.02 -2.32
C VAL A 140 1.74 0.41 -1.82
N THR A 141 0.79 0.70 -0.94
CA THR A 141 0.61 2.02 -0.36
C THR A 141 0.99 2.01 1.10
N TYR A 142 1.85 2.92 1.50
CA TYR A 142 2.33 3.09 2.86
C TYR A 142 1.87 4.42 3.44
N ASP A 143 1.40 4.41 4.70
CA ASP A 143 1.15 5.63 5.46
C ASP A 143 2.47 6.12 6.04
N LEU A 144 2.93 7.28 5.61
CA LEU A 144 4.19 7.86 6.07
C LEU A 144 4.04 8.72 7.35
N ARG A 145 2.83 9.08 7.77
CA ARG A 145 2.61 9.98 8.92
C ARG A 145 3.39 9.61 10.18
N PRO A 146 3.46 8.33 10.62
CA PRO A 146 4.17 7.97 11.85
C PRO A 146 5.70 8.12 11.76
N TYR A 147 6.24 8.36 10.57
CA TYR A 147 7.67 8.38 10.28
C TYR A 147 8.17 9.76 9.85
N LEU A 148 7.26 10.67 9.46
CA LEU A 148 7.60 12.01 8.99
C LEU A 148 8.11 12.90 10.11
N ARG A 149 9.03 13.78 9.73
CA ARG A 149 9.52 14.91 10.54
C ARG A 149 9.17 16.21 9.83
N GLN A 150 9.07 17.29 10.59
CA GLN A 150 9.04 18.63 10.02
C GLN A 150 10.39 18.93 9.35
N GLY A 151 10.37 19.54 8.17
CA GLY A 151 11.55 19.82 7.36
C GLY A 151 12.02 18.59 6.59
N ALA A 152 13.34 18.41 6.52
CA ALA A 152 13.97 17.41 5.66
C ALA A 152 13.73 15.98 6.12
N ASN A 153 13.31 15.15 5.19
CA ASN A 153 13.09 13.73 5.35
C ASN A 153 13.90 12.94 4.33
N ASP A 154 14.45 11.82 4.77
CA ASP A 154 15.21 10.90 3.94
C ASP A 154 14.39 9.63 3.68
N LEU A 155 13.94 9.47 2.45
CA LEU A 155 13.30 8.25 1.96
C LEU A 155 14.33 7.35 1.30
N VAL A 156 14.39 6.10 1.72
CA VAL A 156 15.22 5.07 1.11
C VAL A 156 14.32 3.91 0.69
N ILE A 157 14.49 3.49 -0.55
CA ILE A 157 13.91 2.28 -1.10
C ILE A 157 15.03 1.27 -1.29
N TRP A 158 14.99 0.19 -0.53
CA TRP A 158 15.88 -0.94 -0.73
C TRP A 158 15.22 -1.89 -1.72
N LEU A 159 15.82 -2.01 -2.91
CA LEU A 159 15.26 -2.73 -4.04
C LEU A 159 16.07 -4.00 -4.30
N GLY A 160 15.43 -5.14 -4.12
CA GLY A 160 15.97 -6.46 -4.42
C GLY A 160 15.38 -7.05 -5.70
N GLN A 161 16.02 -8.07 -6.22
CA GLN A 161 15.67 -8.67 -7.51
C GLN A 161 14.30 -9.36 -7.51
N GLY A 162 13.97 -10.05 -6.43
CA GLY A 162 12.74 -10.82 -6.34
C GLY A 162 12.56 -11.80 -7.51
N TRP A 163 11.32 -12.04 -7.87
CA TRP A 163 10.95 -12.91 -8.99
C TRP A 163 11.05 -12.24 -10.38
N TYR A 164 11.31 -10.95 -10.43
CA TYR A 164 11.43 -10.24 -11.70
C TYR A 164 12.69 -10.62 -12.45
N LYS A 165 13.79 -10.84 -11.75
CA LYS A 165 15.02 -11.35 -12.32
C LYS A 165 15.00 -12.87 -12.37
N ARG A 166 14.53 -13.42 -13.47
CA ARG A 166 14.49 -14.87 -13.74
C ARG A 166 15.87 -15.44 -14.04
N GLY A 167 16.80 -15.46 -13.13
CA GLY A 167 18.11 -15.99 -13.44
C GLY A 167 18.59 -17.14 -12.56
N THR A 168 17.93 -17.42 -11.45
CA THR A 168 18.47 -18.33 -10.45
C THR A 168 17.71 -19.65 -10.33
N PHE A 169 16.52 -19.77 -10.84
CA PHE A 169 15.75 -21.03 -10.83
C PHE A 169 15.77 -21.67 -12.22
N GLY A 170 16.85 -22.37 -12.49
CA GLY A 170 17.21 -23.01 -13.72
C GLY A 170 16.11 -23.67 -14.52
N ARG A 171 16.29 -23.72 -15.83
CA ARG A 171 15.65 -24.51 -16.88
C ARG A 171 14.44 -23.96 -17.61
N TRP A 172 13.86 -22.83 -17.24
CA TRP A 172 12.78 -22.25 -18.02
C TRP A 172 13.24 -20.96 -18.69
N GLN A 173 13.82 -21.04 -19.88
CA GLN A 173 14.34 -19.99 -20.76
C GLN A 173 15.71 -19.42 -20.38
N PRO A 174 16.81 -20.02 -20.87
CA PRO A 174 18.17 -19.50 -20.69
C PRO A 174 18.53 -18.27 -21.52
N GLU A 175 17.63 -17.76 -22.36
CA GLU A 175 17.96 -16.76 -23.39
C GLU A 175 17.32 -15.37 -23.16
N GLU A 176 16.51 -15.18 -22.13
CA GLU A 176 16.02 -13.83 -21.84
C GLU A 176 17.06 -13.01 -21.06
N PRO A 177 17.38 -11.79 -21.52
CA PRO A 177 18.30 -10.93 -20.83
C PRO A 177 17.78 -10.65 -19.41
N TYR A 178 18.64 -10.82 -18.44
CA TYR A 178 18.38 -10.48 -17.03
C TYR A 178 17.93 -9.03 -16.93
N THR A 179 16.69 -8.80 -16.52
CA THR A 179 16.19 -7.46 -16.32
C THR A 179 16.52 -7.04 -14.89
N GLU A 180 17.16 -5.89 -14.76
CA GLU A 180 17.45 -5.32 -13.44
C GLU A 180 16.15 -4.91 -12.74
N PRO A 181 16.06 -5.02 -11.41
CA PRO A 181 14.87 -4.62 -10.70
C PRO A 181 14.62 -3.14 -10.87
N LEU A 182 13.35 -2.80 -11.03
CA LEU A 182 12.90 -1.43 -11.25
C LEU A 182 11.87 -1.04 -10.20
N VAL A 183 11.82 0.22 -9.87
CA VAL A 183 10.80 0.78 -9.00
C VAL A 183 10.35 2.14 -9.51
N ARG A 184 9.07 2.42 -9.37
CA ARG A 184 8.54 3.78 -9.39
C ARG A 184 7.80 4.05 -8.09
N ALA A 185 7.94 5.25 -7.59
CA ALA A 185 7.33 5.65 -6.34
C ALA A 185 6.83 7.08 -6.41
N GLN A 186 5.77 7.36 -5.69
CA GLN A 186 5.17 8.67 -5.59
C GLN A 186 4.73 8.91 -4.15
N VAL A 187 5.08 10.09 -3.62
CA VAL A 187 4.56 10.57 -2.35
C VAL A 187 3.42 11.53 -2.65
N ASP A 188 2.24 11.19 -2.19
CA ASP A 188 1.05 12.03 -2.25
C ASP A 188 0.73 12.57 -0.87
N ARG A 189 0.37 13.84 -0.82
CA ARG A 189 0.03 14.53 0.41
C ARG A 189 -1.33 15.21 0.28
N LEU A 190 -2.18 15.01 1.26
CA LEU A 190 -3.46 15.70 1.33
C LEU A 190 -3.23 17.17 1.65
N GLY A 191 -3.47 18.04 0.68
CA GLY A 191 -3.45 19.50 0.80
C GLY A 191 -4.78 20.08 1.28
N ALA A 192 -4.87 21.41 1.30
CA ALA A 192 -6.13 22.11 1.56
C ALA A 192 -7.13 21.88 0.40
N ASP A 193 -6.59 21.77 -0.81
CA ASP A 193 -7.36 21.64 -2.07
C ASP A 193 -7.49 20.18 -2.55
N GLY A 194 -7.14 19.20 -1.71
CA GLY A 194 -7.15 17.78 -2.02
C GLY A 194 -5.76 17.16 -2.13
N TRP A 195 -5.68 16.00 -2.85
CA TRP A 195 -4.45 15.24 -3.05
C TRP A 195 -3.57 15.80 -4.16
#